data_e612429d9a6ec4a3ccdee791e30f0845
#
_entry.id   e612429d9a6ec4a3ccdee791e30f0845
#
_cell.length_a   1.000
_cell.length_b   1.000
_cell.length_c   1.000
_cell.angle_alpha   90.00
_cell.angle_beta   90.00
_cell.angle_gamma   90.00
#
_symmetry.space_group_name_H-M   'P 1'
#
loop_
_entity.id
_entity.type
_entity.pdbx_description
1 polymer ?
#
loop_
_entity_poly.entity_id
_entity_poly.type
_entity_poly.pdbx_seq_one_letter_code
_entity_poly.pdbx_strand_id
1 'polypeptide(L)'
;MEHKVFTDVERFSREKHIHVPLFTSERTKVLLLCLSAGLTVPPHSHPGFDTTLQPLKGEAILPVDDGKEITLKPGEIYFVDGAMSFNPRNPFEEDFEMLIHLIKR
;
A
#
# COMPACT_ATOMS: atom_id res chain seq x y z
N MET A 1 12.53 21.51 0.04
CA MET A 1 11.82 20.48 -0.73
C MET A 1 12.49 19.12 -0.51
N GLU A 2 11.71 18.07 -0.34
CA GLU A 2 12.23 16.70 -0.26
C GLU A 2 11.89 15.97 -1.56
N HIS A 3 12.76 15.06 -1.93
CA HIS A 3 12.66 14.38 -3.22
C HIS A 3 13.15 12.94 -3.07
N LYS A 4 12.36 11.98 -3.54
CA LYS A 4 12.69 10.56 -3.50
C LYS A 4 12.48 9.94 -4.88
N VAL A 5 13.30 8.96 -5.21
CA VAL A 5 13.16 8.17 -6.43
C VAL A 5 12.77 6.75 -5.98
N PHE A 6 11.66 6.23 -6.50
CA PHE A 6 11.11 4.95 -6.01
C PHE A 6 12.12 3.81 -6.11
N THR A 7 12.85 3.72 -7.21
CA THR A 7 13.83 2.64 -7.38
C THR A 7 15.00 2.74 -6.39
N ASP A 8 15.24 3.92 -5.82
CA ASP A 8 16.30 4.10 -4.82
C ASP A 8 15.84 3.73 -3.41
N VAL A 9 14.55 3.82 -3.14
CA VAL A 9 14.02 3.66 -1.78
C VAL A 9 13.27 2.34 -1.56
N GLU A 10 12.89 1.63 -2.62
CA GLU A 10 12.17 0.38 -2.48
C GLU A 10 12.99 -0.67 -1.73
N ARG A 11 12.31 -1.49 -0.94
CA ARG A 11 12.92 -2.55 -0.13
C ARG A 11 12.00 -3.76 -0.15
N PHE A 12 12.42 -4.83 -0.80
CA PHE A 12 11.64 -6.06 -0.84
C PHE A 12 12.28 -7.12 0.05
N SER A 13 11.43 -7.90 0.73
CA SER A 13 11.83 -9.07 1.49
C SER A 13 10.99 -10.25 1.02
N ARG A 14 11.58 -11.43 0.95
CA ARG A 14 10.84 -12.64 0.60
C ARG A 14 10.08 -13.21 1.79
N GLU A 15 10.32 -12.69 2.99
CA GLU A 15 9.74 -13.23 4.22
C GLU A 15 8.60 -12.36 4.75
N LYS A 16 8.59 -11.08 4.45
CA LYS A 16 7.57 -10.15 4.98
C LYS A 16 7.41 -8.95 4.07
N HIS A 17 6.23 -8.32 4.16
CA HIS A 17 6.00 -7.04 3.50
C HIS A 17 6.84 -5.95 4.16
N ILE A 18 7.15 -4.90 3.43
CA ILE A 18 7.90 -3.76 3.95
C ILE A 18 7.14 -2.49 3.60
N HIS A 19 6.94 -1.63 4.59
CA HIS A 19 6.48 -0.26 4.41
C HIS A 19 7.67 0.67 4.55
N VAL A 20 8.02 1.38 3.49
CA VAL A 20 9.12 2.35 3.53
C VAL A 20 8.51 3.73 3.74
N PRO A 21 8.77 4.40 4.89
CA PRO A 21 8.30 5.77 5.07
C PRO A 21 9.04 6.70 4.10
N LEU A 22 8.32 7.50 3.34
CA LEU A 22 8.90 8.45 2.40
C LEU A 22 8.86 9.86 2.96
N PHE A 23 7.69 10.33 3.38
CA PHE A 23 7.50 11.65 3.92
C PHE A 23 6.56 11.60 5.11
N THR A 24 6.82 12.44 6.11
CA THR A 24 5.96 12.55 7.27
C THR A 24 5.85 14.00 7.68
N SER A 25 4.63 14.45 7.90
CA SER A 25 4.33 15.76 8.46
C SER A 25 3.30 15.60 9.56
N GLU A 26 2.83 16.71 10.10
CA GLU A 26 1.84 16.69 11.18
C GLU A 26 0.54 15.97 10.78
N ARG A 27 0.15 16.08 9.51
CA ARG A 27 -1.14 15.58 9.03
C ARG A 27 -1.04 14.54 7.93
N THR A 28 0.15 14.25 7.44
CA THR A 28 0.33 13.42 6.25
C THR A 28 1.48 12.45 6.44
N LYS A 29 1.24 11.21 6.04
CA LYS A 29 2.30 10.20 5.91
C LYS A 29 2.22 9.62 4.52
N VAL A 30 3.36 9.49 3.87
CA VAL A 30 3.46 8.86 2.55
C VAL A 30 4.38 7.66 2.70
N LEU A 31 3.85 6.49 2.38
CA LEU A 31 4.54 5.22 2.54
C LEU A 31 4.63 4.51 1.20
N LEU A 32 5.69 3.74 1.02
CA LEU A 32 5.82 2.85 -0.12
C LEU A 32 5.68 1.42 0.37
N LEU A 33 4.64 0.72 -0.07
CA LEU A 33 4.46 -0.69 0.24
C LEU A 33 5.22 -1.52 -0.78
N CYS A 34 6.12 -2.39 -0.30
CA CYS A 34 6.85 -3.34 -1.12
C CYS A 34 6.42 -4.75 -0.71
N LEU A 35 5.68 -5.44 -1.56
CA LEU A 35 5.07 -6.72 -1.26
C LEU A 35 5.52 -7.76 -2.27
N SER A 36 6.45 -8.61 -1.85
CA SER A 36 6.99 -9.66 -2.72
C SER A 36 5.94 -10.69 -3.10
N ALA A 37 6.15 -11.35 -4.22
CA ALA A 37 5.27 -12.42 -4.69
C ALA A 37 5.01 -13.44 -3.58
N GLY A 38 3.75 -13.84 -3.43
CA GLY A 38 3.33 -14.85 -2.46
C GLY A 38 3.05 -14.34 -1.05
N LEU A 39 3.31 -13.07 -0.77
CA LEU A 39 3.13 -12.53 0.58
C LEU A 39 1.78 -11.84 0.77
N THR A 40 1.39 -11.71 2.03
CA THR A 40 0.16 -11.05 2.46
C THR A 40 0.50 -10.05 3.56
N VAL A 41 -0.10 -8.86 3.49
CA VAL A 41 -0.01 -7.88 4.57
C VAL A 41 -1.03 -8.28 5.65
N PRO A 42 -0.62 -8.46 6.92
CA PRO A 42 -1.56 -8.75 7.98
C PRO A 42 -2.61 -7.63 8.11
N PRO A 43 -3.86 -7.96 8.45
CA PRO A 43 -4.91 -6.95 8.58
C PRO A 43 -4.53 -5.86 9.58
N HIS A 44 -4.72 -4.61 9.18
CA HIS A 44 -4.57 -3.47 10.06
C HIS A 44 -5.40 -2.30 9.54
N SER A 45 -5.57 -1.27 10.35
CA SER A 45 -6.34 -0.11 9.96
C SER A 45 -5.73 1.16 10.55
N HIS A 46 -6.14 2.31 10.00
CA HIS A 46 -5.69 3.62 10.47
C HIS A 46 -6.92 4.52 10.70
N PRO A 47 -7.68 4.28 11.80
CA PRO A 47 -8.86 5.11 12.08
C PRO A 47 -8.47 6.59 12.20
N GLY A 48 -9.31 7.46 11.69
CA GLY A 48 -9.06 8.90 11.72
C GLY A 48 -8.27 9.43 10.54
N PHE A 49 -7.94 8.56 9.56
CA PHE A 49 -7.23 8.95 8.35
C PHE A 49 -8.05 8.66 7.10
N ASP A 50 -7.90 9.53 6.12
CA ASP A 50 -8.26 9.21 4.74
C ASP A 50 -7.05 8.56 4.09
N THR A 51 -7.27 7.60 3.22
CA THR A 51 -6.16 6.85 2.61
C THR A 51 -6.32 6.80 1.10
N THR A 52 -5.26 7.13 0.38
CA THR A 52 -5.19 6.86 -1.06
C THR A 52 -4.20 5.75 -1.33
N LEU A 53 -4.53 4.90 -2.29
CA LEU A 53 -3.71 3.78 -2.70
C LEU A 53 -3.39 3.95 -4.18
N GLN A 54 -2.11 3.98 -4.51
CA GLN A 54 -1.69 4.15 -5.90
C GLN A 54 -0.66 3.08 -6.26
N PRO A 55 -1.10 1.98 -6.88
CA PRO A 55 -0.18 0.94 -7.34
C PRO A 55 0.79 1.48 -8.37
N LEU A 56 2.06 1.08 -8.27
CA LEU A 56 3.12 1.53 -9.16
C LEU A 56 3.61 0.41 -10.08
N LYS A 57 3.70 -0.82 -9.57
CA LYS A 57 4.07 -1.98 -10.40
C LYS A 57 3.52 -3.26 -9.79
N GLY A 58 3.28 -4.24 -10.64
CA GLY A 58 2.67 -5.50 -10.22
C GLY A 58 1.20 -5.31 -9.86
N GLU A 59 0.59 -6.39 -9.39
CA GLU A 59 -0.81 -6.39 -8.97
C GLU A 59 -0.93 -7.05 -7.60
N ALA A 60 -1.97 -6.69 -6.87
CA ALA A 60 -2.30 -7.33 -5.60
C ALA A 60 -3.82 -7.37 -5.44
N ILE A 61 -4.29 -8.25 -4.58
CA ILE A 61 -5.71 -8.40 -4.29
C ILE A 61 -6.01 -7.83 -2.92
N LEU A 62 -6.98 -6.94 -2.87
CA LEU A 62 -7.42 -6.30 -1.63
C LEU A 62 -8.83 -6.77 -1.30
N PRO A 63 -9.01 -7.52 -0.21
CA PRO A 63 -10.35 -7.82 0.27
C PRO A 63 -11.05 -6.53 0.72
N VAL A 64 -12.30 -6.39 0.32
CA VAL A 64 -13.15 -5.28 0.73
C VAL A 64 -14.42 -5.86 1.36
N ASP A 65 -15.44 -5.05 1.60
CA ASP A 65 -16.63 -5.48 2.33
C ASP A 65 -17.34 -6.66 1.68
N ASP A 66 -18.04 -7.47 2.52
CA ASP A 66 -18.96 -8.53 2.11
C ASP A 66 -18.33 -9.64 1.27
N GLY A 67 -17.07 -9.98 1.56
CA GLY A 67 -16.39 -11.06 0.86
C GLY A 67 -15.98 -10.70 -0.56
N LYS A 68 -16.12 -9.45 -0.95
CA LYS A 68 -15.67 -8.97 -2.25
C LYS A 68 -14.17 -8.70 -2.23
N GLU A 69 -13.58 -8.71 -3.40
CA GLU A 69 -12.17 -8.41 -3.58
C GLU A 69 -11.99 -7.51 -4.78
N ILE A 70 -11.00 -6.64 -4.71
CA ILE A 70 -10.60 -5.85 -5.87
C ILE A 70 -9.15 -6.16 -6.21
N THR A 71 -8.79 -6.02 -7.47
CA THR A 71 -7.41 -6.14 -7.92
C THR A 71 -6.82 -4.75 -8.03
N LEU A 72 -5.76 -4.50 -7.26
CA LEU A 72 -5.03 -3.24 -7.33
C LEU A 72 -4.08 -3.29 -8.50
N LYS A 73 -4.18 -2.33 -9.42
CA LYS A 73 -3.43 -2.32 -10.68
C LYS A 73 -2.70 -1.00 -10.90
N PRO A 74 -1.50 -1.02 -11.50
CA PRO A 74 -0.81 0.21 -11.87
C PRO A 74 -1.65 1.07 -12.81
N GLY A 75 -1.53 2.38 -12.65
CA GLY A 75 -2.29 3.33 -13.46
C GLY A 75 -3.64 3.69 -12.86
N GLU A 76 -4.01 3.10 -11.73
CA GLU A 76 -5.25 3.38 -11.02
C GLU A 76 -4.96 3.97 -9.65
N ILE A 77 -5.90 4.71 -9.10
CA ILE A 77 -5.81 5.25 -7.75
C ILE A 77 -7.11 4.97 -7.03
N TYR A 78 -7.02 4.61 -5.76
CA TYR A 78 -8.16 4.24 -4.93
C TYR A 78 -8.20 5.13 -3.71
N PHE A 79 -9.40 5.47 -3.25
CA PHE A 79 -9.60 6.22 -2.02
C PHE A 79 -10.40 5.35 -1.07
N VAL A 80 -9.90 5.16 0.15
CA VAL A 80 -10.57 4.37 1.17
C VAL A 80 -10.53 5.09 2.52
N ASP A 81 -11.55 4.81 3.35
CA ASP A 81 -11.54 5.24 4.74
C ASP A 81 -10.45 4.45 5.48
N GLY A 82 -9.59 5.13 6.21
CA GLY A 82 -8.51 4.48 6.95
C GLY A 82 -8.99 3.51 8.02
N ALA A 83 -10.25 3.61 8.46
CA ALA A 83 -10.82 2.66 9.40
C ALA A 83 -11.09 1.29 8.76
N MET A 84 -11.11 1.21 7.43
CA MET A 84 -11.27 -0.06 6.73
C MET A 84 -10.06 -0.95 6.97
N SER A 85 -10.30 -2.25 7.19
CA SER A 85 -9.22 -3.21 7.32
C SER A 85 -8.43 -3.30 6.01
N PHE A 86 -7.11 -3.20 6.11
CA PHE A 86 -6.21 -3.20 4.97
C PHE A 86 -5.32 -4.43 5.07
N ASN A 87 -5.53 -5.41 4.17
CA ASN A 87 -4.71 -6.63 4.14
C ASN A 87 -4.55 -7.15 2.72
N PRO A 88 -3.86 -6.40 1.85
CA PRO A 88 -3.63 -6.86 0.50
C PRO A 88 -2.75 -8.10 0.48
N ARG A 89 -2.96 -8.95 -0.54
CA ARG A 89 -2.12 -10.11 -0.77
C ARG A 89 -1.62 -10.11 -2.21
N ASN A 90 -0.45 -10.69 -2.41
CA ASN A 90 0.14 -10.82 -3.72
C ASN A 90 0.23 -12.29 -4.12
N PRO A 91 -0.84 -12.87 -4.71
CA PRO A 91 -0.81 -14.27 -5.16
C PRO A 91 -0.15 -14.45 -6.52
N PHE A 92 0.41 -13.38 -7.08
CA PHE A 92 1.00 -13.39 -8.42
C PHE A 92 2.50 -13.66 -8.35
N GLU A 93 3.13 -13.75 -9.51
CA GLU A 93 4.56 -14.07 -9.61
C GLU A 93 5.46 -12.85 -9.57
N GLU A 94 4.91 -11.66 -9.81
CA GLU A 94 5.68 -10.41 -9.79
C GLU A 94 5.55 -9.70 -8.44
N ASP A 95 6.59 -8.98 -8.06
CA ASP A 95 6.54 -8.14 -6.87
C ASP A 95 5.58 -6.98 -7.08
N PHE A 96 4.92 -6.57 -6.01
CA PHE A 96 3.94 -5.48 -6.01
C PHE A 96 4.48 -4.28 -5.24
N GLU A 97 4.30 -3.09 -5.82
CA GLU A 97 4.73 -1.85 -5.19
C GLU A 97 3.60 -0.83 -5.27
N MET A 98 3.30 -0.20 -4.15
CA MET A 98 2.18 0.74 -4.08
C MET A 98 2.50 1.93 -3.18
N LEU A 99 2.13 3.11 -3.64
CA LEU A 99 2.21 4.33 -2.86
C LEU A 99 0.95 4.45 -2.00
N ILE A 100 1.14 4.73 -0.72
CA ILE A 100 0.05 4.89 0.24
C ILE A 100 0.17 6.28 0.87
N HIS A 101 -0.90 7.06 0.76
CA HIS A 101 -1.01 8.34 1.47
C HIS A 101 -1.98 8.18 2.63
N LEU A 102 -1.55 8.57 3.81
CA LEU A 102 -2.39 8.66 4.99
C LEU A 102 -2.56 10.14 5.32
N ILE A 103 -3.78 10.62 5.25
CA ILE A 103 -4.12 12.03 5.44
C ILE A 103 -4.99 12.14 6.68
N LYS A 104 -4.48 12.77 7.72
CA LYS A 104 -5.20 12.91 8.99
C LYS A 104 -6.42 13.82 8.82
N ARG A 105 -7.56 13.35 9.29
CA ARG A 105 -8.81 14.12 9.30
C ARG A 105 -8.80 15.21 10.34
#